data_c93be1025a5732fabda9910144fbc491
#
_entry.id   c93be1025a5732fabda9910144fbc491
#
_cell.length_a   1.000
_cell.length_b   1.000
_cell.length_c   1.000
_cell.angle_alpha   90.00
_cell.angle_beta   90.00
_cell.angle_gamma   90.00
#
_symmetry.space_group_name_H-M   'P 1'
#
loop_
_entity.id
_entity.type
_entity.pdbx_description
1 polymer ?
#
loop_
_entity_poly.entity_id
_entity_poly.type
_entity_poly.pdbx_seq_one_letter_code
_entity_poly.pdbx_strand_id
1 'polypeptide(L)'
;KKVMKVAVIGGGAAGFFAALSAKKHLPKAEVVIFEKSNKLLAKVKISGGGRCNVTHACFKASMLSKFYPRGAKQLKKSFALFNTNHTIAWFKERGVELKTEADNRMFPITDTSITIINCFLDEANRLGLKIKKETAVTKIVEANNKINITIDGFDYVYDKVIVATGGSPKIEGLEWLENLGHTIVKPLPSLFTFNMPNEEIKTFQGLSVKNAVVRIQGTKLVHDGPLLIT
;
A
#
# COMPACT_ATOMS: atom_id res chain seq x y z
N LYS A 1 10.60 -27.12 20.12
CA LYS A 1 10.75 -26.65 18.70
C LYS A 1 11.00 -25.15 18.73
N LYS A 2 12.04 -24.67 17.99
CA LYS A 2 12.36 -23.24 17.89
C LYS A 2 11.18 -22.49 17.25
N VAL A 3 10.74 -21.42 17.89
CA VAL A 3 9.65 -20.57 17.36
C VAL A 3 10.16 -19.78 16.16
N MET A 4 9.44 -19.83 15.03
CA MET A 4 9.78 -19.06 13.84
C MET A 4 9.58 -17.57 14.12
N LYS A 5 10.56 -16.75 13.76
CA LYS A 5 10.52 -15.29 13.89
C LYS A 5 10.34 -14.63 12.52
N VAL A 6 9.32 -13.80 12.38
CA VAL A 6 9.00 -13.08 11.16
C VAL A 6 9.02 -11.58 11.45
N ALA A 7 9.84 -10.82 10.72
CA ALA A 7 9.81 -9.37 10.74
C ALA A 7 9.03 -8.85 9.55
N VAL A 8 8.16 -7.87 9.78
CA VAL A 8 7.45 -7.12 8.73
C VAL A 8 7.88 -5.66 8.83
N ILE A 9 8.48 -5.13 7.77
CA ILE A 9 9.02 -3.77 7.75
C ILE A 9 8.05 -2.85 7.06
N GLY A 10 7.43 -1.94 7.81
CA GLY A 10 6.42 -0.99 7.39
C GLY A 10 5.05 -1.26 7.99
N GLY A 11 4.52 -0.29 8.73
CA GLY A 11 3.21 -0.31 9.40
C GLY A 11 2.07 0.27 8.55
N GLY A 12 2.14 0.10 7.23
CA GLY A 12 1.07 0.45 6.29
C GLY A 12 0.11 -0.72 6.02
N ALA A 13 -0.87 -0.54 5.12
CA ALA A 13 -1.87 -1.56 4.77
C ALA A 13 -1.23 -2.90 4.36
N ALA A 14 -0.21 -2.86 3.49
CA ALA A 14 0.49 -4.05 3.04
C ALA A 14 1.20 -4.78 4.19
N GLY A 15 1.83 -4.03 5.10
CA GLY A 15 2.51 -4.61 6.26
C GLY A 15 1.55 -5.27 7.24
N PHE A 16 0.45 -4.61 7.58
CA PHE A 16 -0.59 -5.20 8.41
C PHE A 16 -1.18 -6.45 7.77
N PHE A 17 -1.58 -6.37 6.49
CA PHE A 17 -2.16 -7.51 5.80
C PHE A 17 -1.20 -8.70 5.75
N ALA A 18 0.09 -8.46 5.45
CA ALA A 18 1.12 -9.50 5.41
C ALA A 18 1.37 -10.11 6.80
N ALA A 19 1.45 -9.30 7.86
CA ALA A 19 1.64 -9.77 9.22
C ALA A 19 0.47 -10.61 9.71
N LEU A 20 -0.76 -10.16 9.45
CA LEU A 20 -1.99 -10.90 9.79
C LEU A 20 -2.06 -12.23 9.04
N SER A 21 -1.73 -12.23 7.74
CA SER A 21 -1.66 -13.44 6.93
C SER A 21 -0.59 -14.40 7.45
N ALA A 22 0.62 -13.90 7.73
CA ALA A 22 1.69 -14.72 8.30
C ALA A 22 1.26 -15.37 9.63
N LYS A 23 0.63 -14.60 10.51
CA LYS A 23 0.16 -15.11 11.81
C LYS A 23 -0.97 -16.11 11.68
N LYS A 24 -1.91 -15.89 10.74
CA LYS A 24 -3.00 -16.83 10.44
C LYS A 24 -2.47 -18.20 9.98
N HIS A 25 -1.46 -18.22 9.11
CA HIS A 25 -0.92 -19.46 8.55
C HIS A 25 0.17 -20.09 9.41
N LEU A 26 0.82 -19.31 10.27
CA LEU A 26 1.85 -19.73 11.21
C LEU A 26 1.48 -19.28 12.64
N PRO A 27 0.45 -19.88 13.27
CA PRO A 27 -0.08 -19.39 14.56
C PRO A 27 0.95 -19.35 15.70
N LYS A 28 1.94 -20.22 15.64
CA LYS A 28 3.03 -20.30 16.64
C LYS A 28 4.19 -19.36 16.36
N ALA A 29 4.24 -18.70 15.19
CA ALA A 29 5.31 -17.78 14.85
C ALA A 29 5.23 -16.49 15.69
N GLU A 30 6.39 -15.95 16.04
CA GLU A 30 6.53 -14.59 16.53
C GLU A 30 6.57 -13.66 15.32
N VAL A 31 5.53 -12.83 15.14
CA VAL A 31 5.44 -11.88 14.04
C VAL A 31 5.50 -10.46 14.61
N VAL A 32 6.43 -9.64 14.11
CA VAL A 32 6.66 -8.27 14.59
C VAL A 32 6.58 -7.31 13.40
N ILE A 33 5.76 -6.27 13.52
CA ILE A 33 5.73 -5.14 12.59
C ILE A 33 6.66 -4.04 13.11
N PHE A 34 7.57 -3.57 12.27
CA PHE A 34 8.44 -2.42 12.52
C PHE A 34 7.98 -1.23 11.68
N GLU A 35 7.66 -0.12 12.33
CA GLU A 35 7.27 1.13 11.68
C GLU A 35 8.21 2.25 12.13
N LYS A 36 8.83 2.95 11.18
CA LYS A 36 9.81 4.01 11.47
C LYS A 36 9.21 5.25 12.11
N SER A 37 7.93 5.49 11.88
CA SER A 37 7.20 6.65 12.42
C SER A 37 6.33 6.28 13.61
N ASN A 38 5.74 7.28 14.26
CA ASN A 38 4.74 7.06 15.31
C ASN A 38 3.32 6.77 14.75
N LYS A 39 3.14 6.86 13.40
CA LYS A 39 1.84 6.79 12.74
C LYS A 39 1.69 5.48 11.96
N LEU A 40 0.81 4.61 12.43
CA LEU A 40 0.40 3.42 11.69
C LEU A 40 -0.66 3.76 10.64
N LEU A 41 -0.66 3.04 9.52
CA LEU A 41 -1.69 3.13 8.47
C LEU A 41 -1.90 4.56 7.94
N ALA A 42 -0.87 5.41 7.98
CA ALA A 42 -0.98 6.83 7.67
C ALA A 42 -1.54 7.11 6.26
N LYS A 43 -1.14 6.33 5.25
CA LYS A 43 -1.68 6.46 3.89
C LYS A 43 -3.12 5.95 3.78
N VAL A 44 -3.52 4.96 4.58
CA VAL A 44 -4.93 4.51 4.67
C VAL A 44 -5.79 5.64 5.18
N LYS A 45 -5.33 6.34 6.23
CA LYS A 45 -6.07 7.43 6.88
C LYS A 45 -6.49 8.53 5.90
N ILE A 46 -5.60 8.92 4.99
CA ILE A 46 -5.83 10.04 4.06
C ILE A 46 -6.37 9.61 2.69
N SER A 47 -6.31 8.32 2.36
CA SER A 47 -6.73 7.83 1.06
C SER A 47 -8.23 8.05 0.81
N GLY A 48 -8.60 8.26 -0.44
CA GLY A 48 -9.99 8.47 -0.84
C GLY A 48 -10.65 9.67 -0.12
N GLY A 49 -9.89 10.72 0.18
CA GLY A 49 -10.39 11.88 0.91
C GLY A 49 -10.73 11.59 2.38
N GLY A 50 -10.00 10.70 3.04
CA GLY A 50 -10.24 10.30 4.42
C GLY A 50 -11.26 9.17 4.61
N ARG A 51 -11.82 8.66 3.50
CA ARG A 51 -12.81 7.57 3.51
C ARG A 51 -12.19 6.18 3.32
N CYS A 52 -10.95 6.11 2.82
CA CYS A 52 -10.23 4.91 2.37
C CYS A 52 -10.88 4.24 1.14
N ASN A 53 -10.37 4.53 -0.05
CA ASN A 53 -10.66 3.73 -1.24
C ASN A 53 -9.96 2.36 -1.08
N VAL A 54 -10.74 1.34 -0.70
CA VAL A 54 -10.22 0.02 -0.33
C VAL A 54 -9.80 -0.78 -1.56
N THR A 55 -10.67 -0.79 -2.58
CA THR A 55 -10.47 -1.54 -3.82
C THR A 55 -11.36 -0.98 -4.93
N HIS A 56 -11.32 -1.61 -6.10
CA HIS A 56 -12.13 -1.27 -7.26
C HIS A 56 -13.03 -2.44 -7.63
N ALA A 57 -14.29 -2.18 -7.98
CA ALA A 57 -15.29 -3.21 -8.34
C ALA A 57 -14.99 -3.85 -9.71
N CYS A 58 -13.81 -4.40 -9.85
CA CYS A 58 -13.35 -5.15 -11.00
C CYS A 58 -12.99 -6.57 -10.59
N PHE A 59 -13.87 -7.52 -10.90
CA PHE A 59 -13.83 -8.87 -10.34
C PHE A 59 -13.04 -9.88 -11.17
N LYS A 60 -12.74 -9.56 -12.44
CA LYS A 60 -11.93 -10.42 -13.32
C LYS A 60 -10.46 -10.04 -13.25
N ALA A 61 -9.58 -10.96 -12.82
CA ALA A 61 -8.14 -10.72 -12.67
C ALA A 61 -7.49 -10.16 -13.96
N SER A 62 -7.92 -10.62 -15.14
CA SER A 62 -7.44 -10.13 -16.43
C SER A 62 -7.85 -8.70 -16.76
N MET A 63 -8.99 -8.25 -16.23
CA MET A 63 -9.44 -6.86 -16.36
C MET A 63 -8.80 -5.98 -15.29
N LEU A 64 -8.77 -6.45 -14.06
CA LEU A 64 -8.15 -5.73 -12.94
C LEU A 64 -6.68 -5.40 -13.22
N SER A 65 -5.93 -6.32 -13.81
CA SER A 65 -4.52 -6.10 -14.15
C SER A 65 -4.30 -4.96 -15.15
N LYS A 66 -5.28 -4.63 -16.00
CA LYS A 66 -5.17 -3.54 -16.99
C LYS A 66 -5.14 -2.14 -16.36
N PHE A 67 -5.61 -1.99 -15.12
CA PHE A 67 -5.49 -0.74 -14.36
C PHE A 67 -4.07 -0.48 -13.85
N TYR A 68 -3.14 -1.41 -14.10
CA TYR A 68 -1.74 -1.29 -13.71
C TYR A 68 -0.87 -1.23 -14.98
N PRO A 69 -0.63 -0.03 -15.56
CA PRO A 69 0.07 0.10 -16.83
C PRO A 69 1.50 -0.45 -16.79
N ARG A 70 2.10 -0.50 -15.60
CA ARG A 70 3.40 -1.14 -15.35
C ARG A 70 3.20 -2.32 -14.40
N GLY A 71 3.65 -3.51 -14.80
CA GLY A 71 3.50 -4.72 -13.99
C GLY A 71 2.19 -5.50 -14.20
N ALA A 72 1.31 -5.12 -15.13
CA ALA A 72 0.04 -5.79 -15.39
C ALA A 72 0.19 -7.29 -15.62
N LYS A 73 1.22 -7.69 -16.39
CA LYS A 73 1.49 -9.10 -16.73
C LYS A 73 1.83 -9.94 -15.49
N GLN A 74 2.63 -9.38 -14.58
CA GLN A 74 3.02 -10.01 -13.32
C GLN A 74 1.83 -10.06 -12.35
N LEU A 75 1.12 -8.94 -12.18
CA LEU A 75 -0.01 -8.82 -11.27
C LEU A 75 -1.20 -9.70 -11.67
N LYS A 76 -1.38 -10.00 -12.95
CA LYS A 76 -2.45 -10.90 -13.39
C LYS A 76 -2.39 -12.27 -12.69
N LYS A 77 -1.19 -12.81 -12.46
CA LYS A 77 -1.00 -14.07 -11.72
C LYS A 77 -1.38 -13.91 -10.23
N SER A 78 -0.94 -12.82 -9.61
CA SER A 78 -1.27 -12.53 -8.22
C SER A 78 -2.77 -12.31 -8.02
N PHE A 79 -3.44 -11.60 -8.93
CA PHE A 79 -4.89 -11.38 -8.89
C PHE A 79 -5.71 -12.64 -9.15
N ALA A 80 -5.15 -13.66 -9.78
CA ALA A 80 -5.80 -14.98 -9.86
C ALA A 80 -5.89 -15.66 -8.49
N LEU A 81 -4.96 -15.36 -7.58
CA LEU A 81 -4.91 -15.90 -6.22
C LEU A 81 -5.65 -15.01 -5.21
N PHE A 82 -5.48 -13.69 -5.33
CA PHE A 82 -6.10 -12.71 -4.44
C PHE A 82 -6.50 -11.46 -5.22
N ASN A 83 -7.80 -11.18 -5.27
CA ASN A 83 -8.40 -10.09 -6.05
C ASN A 83 -9.47 -9.34 -5.24
N THR A 84 -10.25 -8.50 -5.92
CA THR A 84 -11.33 -7.70 -5.33
C THR A 84 -12.31 -8.54 -4.50
N ASN A 85 -12.76 -9.71 -5.00
CA ASN A 85 -13.67 -10.57 -4.24
C ASN A 85 -13.07 -11.03 -2.92
N HIS A 86 -11.78 -11.42 -2.95
CA HIS A 86 -11.08 -11.84 -1.73
C HIS A 86 -10.89 -10.68 -0.75
N THR A 87 -10.64 -9.47 -1.25
CA THR A 87 -10.55 -8.27 -0.42
C THR A 87 -11.88 -7.98 0.28
N ILE A 88 -12.99 -8.01 -0.48
CA ILE A 88 -14.34 -7.82 0.09
C ILE A 88 -14.64 -8.87 1.15
N ALA A 89 -14.41 -10.14 0.83
CA ALA A 89 -14.64 -11.24 1.77
C ALA A 89 -13.80 -11.09 3.04
N TRP A 90 -12.53 -10.73 2.90
CA TRP A 90 -11.61 -10.54 4.02
C TRP A 90 -12.10 -9.48 5.02
N PHE A 91 -12.59 -8.34 4.51
CA PHE A 91 -13.15 -7.27 5.33
C PHE A 91 -14.51 -7.67 5.93
N LYS A 92 -15.38 -8.30 5.13
CA LYS A 92 -16.70 -8.77 5.59
C LYS A 92 -16.59 -9.78 6.74
N GLU A 93 -15.66 -10.73 6.67
CA GLU A 93 -15.36 -11.69 7.75
C GLU A 93 -14.98 -11.00 9.08
N ARG A 94 -14.56 -9.73 9.01
CA ARG A 94 -14.17 -8.90 10.17
C ARG A 94 -15.19 -7.82 10.50
N GLY A 95 -16.42 -7.97 9.99
CA GLY A 95 -17.52 -7.06 10.27
C GLY A 95 -17.45 -5.72 9.53
N VAL A 96 -16.60 -5.60 8.52
CA VAL A 96 -16.49 -4.38 7.70
C VAL A 96 -17.15 -4.60 6.35
N GLU A 97 -18.26 -3.91 6.12
CA GLU A 97 -18.97 -3.91 4.85
C GLU A 97 -18.46 -2.77 3.95
N LEU A 98 -18.38 -3.08 2.64
CA LEU A 98 -17.96 -2.13 1.62
C LEU A 98 -19.11 -1.81 0.68
N LYS A 99 -19.19 -0.56 0.23
CA LYS A 99 -20.10 -0.10 -0.82
C LYS A 99 -19.33 0.25 -2.09
N THR A 100 -19.98 0.15 -3.22
CA THR A 100 -19.44 0.55 -4.54
C THR A 100 -20.04 1.89 -4.94
N GLU A 101 -19.22 2.84 -5.35
CA GLU A 101 -19.64 4.11 -5.93
C GLU A 101 -19.82 4.01 -7.45
N ALA A 102 -20.42 5.03 -8.08
CA ALA A 102 -20.73 5.04 -9.52
C ALA A 102 -19.51 4.88 -10.43
N ASP A 103 -18.32 5.25 -9.96
CA ASP A 103 -17.04 5.09 -10.65
C ASP A 103 -16.31 3.78 -10.30
N ASN A 104 -17.02 2.83 -9.70
CA ASN A 104 -16.53 1.52 -9.26
C ASN A 104 -15.48 1.55 -8.13
N ARG A 105 -15.19 2.69 -7.52
CA ARG A 105 -14.40 2.72 -6.28
C ARG A 105 -15.20 2.11 -5.14
N MET A 106 -14.53 1.42 -4.25
CA MET A 106 -15.17 0.77 -3.10
C MET A 106 -14.68 1.36 -1.79
N PHE A 107 -15.61 1.76 -0.96
CA PHE A 107 -15.37 2.40 0.34
C PHE A 107 -16.08 1.63 1.46
N PRO A 108 -15.64 1.75 2.73
CA PRO A 108 -16.47 1.27 3.84
C PRO A 108 -17.81 2.00 3.85
N ILE A 109 -18.89 1.29 4.21
CA ILE A 109 -20.24 1.89 4.28
C ILE A 109 -20.31 3.08 5.24
N THR A 110 -19.40 3.15 6.21
CA THR A 110 -19.28 4.22 7.21
C THR A 110 -18.69 5.52 6.67
N ASP A 111 -18.18 5.52 5.44
CA ASP A 111 -17.49 6.66 4.80
C ASP A 111 -16.31 7.24 5.61
N THR A 112 -15.68 6.44 6.45
CA THR A 112 -14.49 6.84 7.19
C THR A 112 -13.38 5.79 7.14
N SER A 113 -12.16 6.25 6.90
CA SER A 113 -10.96 5.39 6.91
C SER A 113 -10.67 4.77 8.27
N ILE A 114 -11.23 5.34 9.34
CA ILE A 114 -11.07 4.81 10.71
C ILE A 114 -11.62 3.39 10.82
N THR A 115 -12.70 3.08 10.12
CA THR A 115 -13.26 1.71 10.08
C THR A 115 -12.23 0.69 9.59
N ILE A 116 -11.50 1.02 8.52
CA ILE A 116 -10.46 0.16 7.96
C ILE A 116 -9.24 0.08 8.90
N ILE A 117 -8.85 1.22 9.48
CA ILE A 117 -7.74 1.28 10.44
C ILE A 117 -8.04 0.42 11.65
N ASN A 118 -9.21 0.59 12.26
CA ASN A 118 -9.61 -0.19 13.43
C ASN A 118 -9.67 -1.68 13.11
N CYS A 119 -10.21 -2.08 11.95
CA CYS A 119 -10.23 -3.47 11.53
C CYS A 119 -8.83 -4.10 11.52
N PHE A 120 -7.82 -3.40 11.01
CA PHE A 120 -6.44 -3.88 11.03
C PHE A 120 -5.86 -3.95 12.45
N LEU A 121 -6.09 -2.93 13.27
CA LEU A 121 -5.55 -2.85 14.63
C LEU A 121 -6.19 -3.90 15.55
N ASP A 122 -7.50 -4.06 15.49
CA ASP A 122 -8.26 -5.01 16.29
C ASP A 122 -7.85 -6.45 15.94
N GLU A 123 -7.71 -6.75 14.64
CA GLU A 123 -7.28 -8.07 14.20
C GLU A 123 -5.81 -8.33 14.60
N ALA A 124 -4.94 -7.33 14.53
CA ALA A 124 -3.57 -7.44 14.99
C ALA A 124 -3.50 -7.73 16.51
N ASN A 125 -4.32 -7.04 17.30
CA ASN A 125 -4.44 -7.28 18.74
C ASN A 125 -5.00 -8.68 19.02
N ARG A 126 -6.08 -9.07 18.35
CA ARG A 126 -6.71 -10.40 18.49
C ARG A 126 -5.73 -11.54 18.23
N LEU A 127 -4.82 -11.38 17.26
CA LEU A 127 -3.82 -12.37 16.90
C LEU A 127 -2.51 -12.24 17.70
N GLY A 128 -2.40 -11.27 18.61
CA GLY A 128 -1.21 -11.03 19.44
C GLY A 128 0.01 -10.61 18.62
N LEU A 129 -0.19 -9.79 17.56
CA LEU A 129 0.92 -9.24 16.79
C LEU A 129 1.67 -8.19 17.62
N LYS A 130 3.00 -8.24 17.57
CA LYS A 130 3.84 -7.19 18.15
C LYS A 130 4.02 -6.06 17.14
N ILE A 131 3.80 -4.81 17.56
CA ILE A 131 4.00 -3.63 16.73
C ILE A 131 4.99 -2.71 17.43
N LYS A 132 6.10 -2.42 16.77
CA LYS A 132 7.13 -1.48 17.23
C LYS A 132 7.10 -0.24 16.34
N LYS A 133 6.60 0.85 16.90
CA LYS A 133 6.63 2.19 16.27
C LYS A 133 7.95 2.88 16.57
N GLU A 134 8.23 3.96 15.83
CA GLU A 134 9.46 4.76 15.97
C GLU A 134 10.72 3.88 15.90
N THR A 135 10.64 2.79 15.11
CA THR A 135 11.67 1.76 15.01
C THR A 135 12.02 1.56 13.54
N ALA A 136 13.05 2.25 13.09
CA ALA A 136 13.53 2.20 11.72
C ALA A 136 14.47 1.00 11.52
N VAL A 137 14.13 0.14 10.54
CA VAL A 137 15.08 -0.85 10.03
C VAL A 137 15.95 -0.17 8.99
N THR A 138 17.26 -0.12 9.24
CA THR A 138 18.23 0.61 8.41
C THR A 138 19.02 -0.29 7.46
N LYS A 139 19.11 -1.58 7.77
CA LYS A 139 19.87 -2.55 6.97
C LYS A 139 19.22 -3.93 7.04
N ILE A 140 19.33 -4.69 5.96
CA ILE A 140 18.92 -6.09 5.87
C ILE A 140 20.05 -6.86 5.20
N VAL A 141 20.44 -7.99 5.79
CA VAL A 141 21.49 -8.86 5.26
C VAL A 141 21.06 -10.31 5.43
N GLU A 142 21.15 -11.09 4.37
CA GLU A 142 21.00 -12.54 4.44
C GLU A 142 22.32 -13.18 4.82
N ALA A 143 22.32 -14.01 5.84
CA ALA A 143 23.47 -14.79 6.29
C ALA A 143 23.02 -16.10 6.94
N ASN A 144 23.66 -17.21 6.57
CA ASN A 144 23.43 -18.53 7.18
C ASN A 144 21.95 -18.97 7.19
N ASN A 145 21.25 -18.78 6.09
CA ASN A 145 19.80 -19.06 5.94
C ASN A 145 18.91 -18.30 6.96
N LYS A 146 19.40 -17.20 7.49
CA LYS A 146 18.69 -16.24 8.34
C LYS A 146 18.82 -14.86 7.78
N ILE A 147 17.99 -13.95 8.27
CA ILE A 147 18.01 -12.56 7.84
C ILE A 147 18.27 -11.69 9.06
N ASN A 148 19.35 -10.93 8.99
CA ASN A 148 19.71 -9.93 9.99
C ASN A 148 19.08 -8.60 9.58
N ILE A 149 18.37 -7.95 10.49
CA ILE A 149 17.90 -6.58 10.33
C ILE A 149 18.61 -5.69 11.35
N THR A 150 19.07 -4.53 10.94
CA THR A 150 19.73 -3.56 11.83
C THR A 150 18.73 -2.51 12.28
N ILE A 151 18.60 -2.28 13.58
CA ILE A 151 17.77 -1.28 14.23
C ILE A 151 18.64 -0.58 15.27
N ASP A 152 18.74 0.74 15.22
CA ASP A 152 19.53 1.58 16.15
C ASP A 152 20.98 1.08 16.31
N GLY A 153 21.58 0.59 15.22
CA GLY A 153 22.96 0.07 15.19
C GLY A 153 23.12 -1.37 15.67
N PHE A 154 22.07 -2.03 16.15
CA PHE A 154 22.10 -3.41 16.61
C PHE A 154 21.45 -4.36 15.62
N ASP A 155 22.04 -5.55 15.48
CA ASP A 155 21.53 -6.59 14.58
C ASP A 155 20.60 -7.56 15.30
N TYR A 156 19.46 -7.84 14.67
CA TYR A 156 18.44 -8.78 15.13
C TYR A 156 18.19 -9.85 14.08
N VAL A 157 18.18 -11.12 14.51
CA VAL A 157 18.07 -12.28 13.62
C VAL A 157 16.63 -12.75 13.49
N TYR A 158 16.17 -12.87 12.24
CA TYR A 158 14.86 -13.37 11.86
C TYR A 158 14.95 -14.56 10.92
N ASP A 159 13.92 -15.41 10.93
CA ASP A 159 13.80 -16.52 10.00
C ASP A 159 13.27 -16.06 8.63
N LYS A 160 12.38 -15.07 8.65
CA LYS A 160 11.78 -14.46 7.46
C LYS A 160 11.60 -12.96 7.65
N VAL A 161 11.74 -12.23 6.56
CA VAL A 161 11.47 -10.78 6.53
C VAL A 161 10.54 -10.47 5.38
N ILE A 162 9.53 -9.66 5.64
CA ILE A 162 8.59 -9.13 4.64
C ILE A 162 8.80 -7.63 4.56
N VAL A 163 9.12 -7.13 3.39
CA VAL A 163 9.33 -5.70 3.15
C VAL A 163 8.05 -5.08 2.60
N ALA A 164 7.47 -4.17 3.36
CA ALA A 164 6.20 -3.49 3.06
C ALA A 164 6.29 -1.97 3.28
N THR A 165 7.43 -1.38 2.96
CA THR A 165 7.76 0.03 3.21
C THR A 165 7.00 1.02 2.34
N GLY A 166 6.23 0.53 1.36
CA GLY A 166 5.56 1.34 0.36
C GLY A 166 6.48 1.78 -0.76
N GLY A 167 5.98 2.64 -1.65
CA GLY A 167 6.77 3.20 -2.73
C GLY A 167 7.70 4.31 -2.28
N SER A 168 8.76 4.54 -3.04
CA SER A 168 9.64 5.69 -2.91
C SER A 168 9.58 6.54 -4.17
N PRO A 169 9.45 7.89 -4.07
CA PRO A 169 9.51 8.78 -5.23
C PRO A 169 10.93 8.88 -5.80
N LYS A 170 11.94 8.54 -5.01
CA LYS A 170 13.35 8.56 -5.37
C LYS A 170 13.92 7.15 -5.39
N ILE A 171 14.83 6.89 -6.32
CA ILE A 171 15.45 5.57 -6.48
C ILE A 171 16.30 5.19 -5.25
N GLU A 172 16.94 6.18 -4.63
CA GLU A 172 17.80 6.01 -3.45
C GLU A 172 17.04 5.35 -2.28
N GLY A 173 15.75 5.56 -2.19
CA GLY A 173 14.89 4.88 -1.21
C GLY A 173 14.65 3.39 -1.49
N LEU A 174 15.16 2.87 -2.60
CA LEU A 174 15.01 1.47 -3.03
C LEU A 174 16.37 0.75 -3.22
N GLU A 175 17.50 1.46 -3.17
CA GLU A 175 18.85 0.92 -3.39
C GLU A 175 19.19 -0.25 -2.45
N TRP A 176 18.70 -0.21 -1.22
CA TRP A 176 18.90 -1.29 -0.28
C TRP A 176 18.27 -2.62 -0.73
N LEU A 177 17.27 -2.60 -1.62
CA LEU A 177 16.72 -3.80 -2.26
C LEU A 177 17.65 -4.33 -3.36
N GLU A 178 18.38 -3.45 -4.06
CA GLU A 178 19.40 -3.85 -5.04
C GLU A 178 20.53 -4.59 -4.33
N ASN A 179 20.93 -4.14 -3.15
CA ASN A 179 21.93 -4.81 -2.31
C ASN A 179 21.50 -6.22 -1.85
N LEU A 180 20.22 -6.52 -1.91
CA LEU A 180 19.65 -7.86 -1.67
C LEU A 180 19.51 -8.68 -2.97
N GLY A 181 20.02 -8.18 -4.10
CA GLY A 181 19.99 -8.87 -5.39
C GLY A 181 18.72 -8.62 -6.23
N HIS A 182 17.87 -7.66 -5.86
CA HIS A 182 16.67 -7.32 -6.64
C HIS A 182 16.98 -6.31 -7.73
N THR A 183 16.40 -6.50 -8.91
CA THR A 183 16.44 -5.48 -9.98
C THR A 183 15.37 -4.42 -9.69
N ILE A 184 15.78 -3.16 -9.61
CA ILE A 184 14.88 -2.03 -9.40
C ILE A 184 14.52 -1.38 -10.72
N VAL A 185 13.23 -1.37 -11.03
CA VAL A 185 12.70 -0.58 -12.15
C VAL A 185 12.45 0.85 -11.65
N LYS A 186 13.13 1.81 -12.27
CA LYS A 186 13.08 3.23 -11.88
C LYS A 186 11.62 3.70 -11.72
N PRO A 187 11.28 4.29 -10.57
CA PRO A 187 9.97 4.89 -10.36
C PRO A 187 9.70 6.02 -11.37
N LEU A 188 8.47 6.08 -11.87
CA LEU A 188 8.00 7.18 -12.71
C LEU A 188 6.78 7.80 -12.04
N PRO A 189 6.61 9.13 -12.09
CA PRO A 189 5.39 9.77 -11.62
C PRO A 189 4.18 9.22 -12.36
N SER A 190 3.14 8.80 -11.62
CA SER A 190 1.87 8.36 -12.19
C SER A 190 0.76 9.40 -11.99
N LEU A 191 0.97 10.32 -11.06
CA LEU A 191 0.13 11.48 -10.81
C LEU A 191 1.06 12.68 -10.58
N PHE A 192 0.82 13.77 -11.29
CA PHE A 192 1.60 15.00 -11.18
C PHE A 192 0.72 16.21 -11.53
N THR A 193 1.12 17.38 -11.09
CA THR A 193 0.51 18.65 -11.46
C THR A 193 1.35 19.32 -12.55
N PHE A 194 0.68 19.99 -13.47
CA PHE A 194 1.36 20.91 -14.40
C PHE A 194 1.69 22.20 -13.66
N ASN A 195 2.94 22.63 -13.73
CA ASN A 195 3.32 23.93 -13.22
C ASN A 195 3.06 24.99 -14.29
N MET A 196 2.09 25.86 -14.04
CA MET A 196 1.65 26.90 -14.99
C MET A 196 1.76 28.30 -14.35
N PRO A 197 2.98 28.79 -14.07
CA PRO A 197 3.20 29.97 -13.21
C PRO A 197 2.62 31.27 -13.81
N ASN A 198 2.48 31.37 -15.12
CA ASN A 198 2.04 32.56 -15.82
C ASN A 198 0.57 32.51 -16.30
N GLU A 199 -0.13 31.43 -15.96
CA GLU A 199 -1.51 31.25 -16.45
C GLU A 199 -2.53 31.75 -15.42
N GLU A 200 -3.62 32.35 -15.92
CA GLU A 200 -4.71 32.85 -15.08
C GLU A 200 -5.42 31.73 -14.31
N ILE A 201 -5.35 30.49 -14.80
CA ILE A 201 -6.02 29.35 -14.17
C ILE A 201 -5.62 29.16 -12.69
N LYS A 202 -4.43 29.60 -12.30
CA LYS A 202 -3.98 29.52 -10.89
C LYS A 202 -4.77 30.43 -9.94
N THR A 203 -5.50 31.43 -10.45
CA THR A 203 -6.40 32.24 -9.63
C THR A 203 -7.57 31.43 -9.08
N PHE A 204 -7.85 30.28 -9.69
CA PHE A 204 -8.86 29.32 -9.27
C PHE A 204 -8.32 28.20 -8.37
N GLN A 205 -7.19 28.42 -7.70
CA GLN A 205 -6.60 27.46 -6.79
C GLN A 205 -7.61 26.93 -5.75
N GLY A 206 -7.67 25.61 -5.60
CA GLY A 206 -8.63 24.93 -4.74
C GLY A 206 -9.93 24.53 -5.42
N LEU A 207 -10.19 25.01 -6.64
CA LEU A 207 -11.39 24.65 -7.40
C LEU A 207 -11.25 23.24 -7.98
N SER A 208 -12.30 22.45 -7.83
CA SER A 208 -12.41 21.12 -8.48
C SER A 208 -13.53 21.17 -9.54
N VAL A 209 -13.17 20.88 -10.78
CA VAL A 209 -14.11 20.75 -11.91
C VAL A 209 -14.41 19.26 -12.09
N LYS A 210 -15.66 18.85 -11.92
CA LYS A 210 -16.06 17.44 -11.96
C LYS A 210 -15.85 16.78 -13.32
N ASN A 211 -16.12 17.51 -14.40
CA ASN A 211 -16.02 17.02 -15.77
C ASN A 211 -15.16 17.99 -16.57
N ALA A 212 -13.92 17.65 -16.79
CA ALA A 212 -12.99 18.40 -17.62
C ALA A 212 -12.39 17.49 -18.68
N VAL A 213 -12.14 18.05 -19.87
CA VAL A 213 -11.40 17.36 -20.93
C VAL A 213 -10.04 18.03 -21.06
N VAL A 214 -8.99 17.27 -20.82
CA VAL A 214 -7.60 17.73 -20.95
C VAL A 214 -7.00 17.11 -22.21
N ARG A 215 -6.41 17.95 -23.05
CA ARG A 215 -5.75 17.56 -24.29
C ARG A 215 -4.33 18.11 -24.31
N ILE A 216 -3.37 17.26 -24.68
CA ILE A 216 -2.00 17.71 -24.91
C ILE A 216 -1.87 18.10 -26.38
N GLN A 217 -1.62 19.39 -26.65
CA GLN A 217 -1.45 19.92 -28.01
C GLN A 217 -0.30 19.18 -28.72
N GLY A 218 -0.48 18.97 -30.04
CA GLY A 218 0.50 18.25 -30.86
C GLY A 218 0.52 16.73 -30.66
N THR A 219 -0.36 16.19 -29.81
CA THR A 219 -0.50 14.74 -29.57
C THR A 219 -1.95 14.27 -29.73
N LYS A 220 -2.14 12.93 -29.76
CA LYS A 220 -3.48 12.32 -29.70
C LYS A 220 -3.93 12.05 -28.26
N LEU A 221 -3.20 12.51 -27.26
CA LEU A 221 -3.51 12.27 -25.86
C LEU A 221 -4.64 13.18 -25.41
N VAL A 222 -5.73 12.56 -25.03
CA VAL A 222 -6.93 13.21 -24.47
C VAL A 222 -7.37 12.41 -23.27
N HIS A 223 -7.72 13.08 -22.20
CA HIS A 223 -8.30 12.46 -21.02
C HIS A 223 -9.47 13.31 -20.51
N ASP A 224 -10.55 12.65 -20.12
CA ASP A 224 -11.69 13.26 -19.46
C ASP A 224 -11.78 12.80 -18.01
N GLY A 225 -12.22 13.70 -17.13
CA GLY A 225 -12.34 13.39 -15.71
C GLY A 225 -12.30 14.65 -14.83
N PRO A 226 -12.21 14.46 -13.50
CA PRO A 226 -12.12 15.60 -12.60
C PRO A 226 -10.76 16.29 -12.72
N LEU A 227 -10.78 17.63 -12.74
CA LEU A 227 -9.61 18.49 -12.71
C LEU A 227 -9.56 19.24 -11.38
N LEU A 228 -8.44 19.15 -10.68
CA LEU A 228 -8.17 19.93 -9.46
C LEU A 228 -7.11 20.99 -9.80
N ILE A 229 -7.41 22.24 -9.50
CA ILE A 229 -6.48 23.36 -9.62
C ILE A 229 -5.80 23.55 -8.25
N THR A 230 -4.47 23.38 -8.19
CA THR A 230 -3.66 23.41 -6.95
C THR A 230 -2.64 24.52 -6.95
#